data_3a266cf5a3d690a1a8e78640b7ab177d
#
_entry.id   3a266cf5a3d690a1a8e78640b7ab177d
#
_cell.length_a   1.000
_cell.length_b   1.000
_cell.length_c   1.000
_cell.angle_alpha   90.00
_cell.angle_beta   90.00
_cell.angle_gamma   90.00
#
_symmetry.space_group_name_H-M   'P 1'
#
loop_
_entity.id
_entity.type
_entity.pdbx_description
1 polymer ?
#
loop_
_entity_poly.entity_id
_entity_poly.type
_entity_poly.pdbx_seq_one_letter_code
_entity_poly.pdbx_strand_id
1 'polypeptide(L)'
;MSLCSPVPLLLVAILWSPKLAIVSGWVCGILAMFLIPVWQPVHWGQIFAEHLVCFSALGYAGCFGNDKRWKVLCGILLASVIKICGHTLSGVLFFSQNAWDGWGAWGYSLAYNFSQNIPLCLLSGAIVLALPLGSLKHAIGKERLA
;
A
#
# COMPACT_ATOMS: atom_id res chain seq x y z
N MET A 1 -8.26 7.12 8.48
CA MET A 1 -6.95 6.74 7.89
C MET A 1 -6.17 8.00 7.53
N SER A 2 -4.85 8.03 7.78
CA SER A 2 -3.99 9.15 7.34
C SER A 2 -3.75 9.03 5.83
N LEU A 3 -4.02 10.11 5.08
CA LEU A 3 -3.84 10.16 3.61
C LEU A 3 -2.38 9.96 3.16
N CYS A 4 -1.43 10.07 4.06
CA CYS A 4 0.01 9.89 3.76
C CYS A 4 0.58 8.58 4.30
N SER A 5 -0.23 7.69 4.86
CA SER A 5 0.24 6.43 5.46
C SER A 5 1.06 5.52 4.53
N PRO A 6 0.85 5.46 3.20
CA PRO A 6 1.69 4.66 2.30
C PRO A 6 3.09 5.24 2.04
N VAL A 7 3.29 6.55 2.25
CA VAL A 7 4.55 7.24 1.87
C VAL A 7 5.80 6.60 2.46
N PRO A 8 5.88 6.29 3.76
CA PRO A 8 7.09 5.68 4.34
C PRO A 8 7.45 4.34 3.67
N LEU A 9 6.47 3.46 3.46
CA LEU A 9 6.71 2.15 2.83
C LEU A 9 7.09 2.29 1.35
N LEU A 10 6.48 3.22 0.62
CA LEU A 10 6.87 3.55 -0.75
C LEU A 10 8.32 4.03 -0.81
N LEU A 11 8.74 4.89 0.12
CA LEU A 11 10.12 5.37 0.19
C LEU A 11 11.10 4.24 0.52
N VAL A 12 10.77 3.37 1.45
CA VAL A 12 11.60 2.18 1.73
C VAL A 12 11.74 1.31 0.50
N ALA A 13 10.66 1.06 -0.25
CA ALA A 13 10.68 0.26 -1.47
C ALA A 13 11.59 0.87 -2.55
N ILE A 14 11.51 2.19 -2.72
CA ILE A 14 12.19 2.92 -3.81
C ILE A 14 13.64 3.23 -3.46
N LEU A 15 13.94 3.60 -2.21
CA LEU A 15 15.28 4.08 -1.81
C LEU A 15 16.17 2.96 -1.28
N TRP A 16 15.61 1.93 -0.66
CA TRP A 16 16.40 0.80 -0.11
C TRP A 16 16.20 -0.48 -0.91
N SER A 17 15.08 -1.17 -0.75
CA SER A 17 14.77 -2.35 -1.55
C SER A 17 13.29 -2.74 -1.47
N PRO A 18 12.74 -3.34 -2.56
CA PRO A 18 11.40 -3.93 -2.54
C PRO A 18 11.22 -5.00 -1.46
N LYS A 19 12.22 -5.87 -1.27
CA LYS A 19 12.17 -6.94 -0.26
C LYS A 19 12.04 -6.39 1.16
N LEU A 20 12.85 -5.38 1.49
CA LEU A 20 12.77 -4.72 2.79
C LEU A 20 11.39 -4.09 3.01
N ALA A 21 10.86 -3.41 2.01
CA ALA A 21 9.55 -2.79 2.09
C ALA A 21 8.40 -3.81 2.23
N ILE A 22 8.49 -4.96 1.56
CA ILE A 22 7.52 -6.06 1.73
C ILE A 22 7.52 -6.54 3.19
N VAL A 23 8.70 -6.83 3.75
CA VAL A 23 8.83 -7.28 5.15
C VAL A 23 8.37 -6.19 6.12
N SER A 24 8.76 -4.93 5.90
CA SER A 24 8.28 -3.79 6.69
C SER A 24 6.76 -3.64 6.60
N GLY A 25 6.17 -3.89 5.43
CA GLY A 25 4.74 -3.91 5.23
C GLY A 25 4.04 -4.96 6.08
N TRP A 26 4.58 -6.18 6.16
CA TRP A 26 4.05 -7.21 7.07
C TRP A 26 4.10 -6.77 8.53
N VAL A 27 5.24 -6.24 8.97
CA VAL A 27 5.38 -5.74 10.34
C VAL A 27 4.37 -4.60 10.60
N CYS A 28 4.25 -3.63 9.69
CA CYS A 28 3.27 -2.56 9.80
C CYS A 28 1.83 -3.08 9.82
N GLY A 29 1.51 -4.08 9.00
CA GLY A 29 0.20 -4.71 8.97
C GLY A 29 -0.14 -5.39 10.30
N ILE A 30 0.79 -6.16 10.86
CA ILE A 30 0.63 -6.79 12.18
C ILE A 30 0.47 -5.73 13.27
N LEU A 31 1.33 -4.71 13.29
CA LEU A 31 1.22 -3.63 14.28
C LEU A 31 -0.10 -2.86 14.17
N ALA A 32 -0.61 -2.63 12.95
CA ALA A 32 -1.88 -1.96 12.74
C ALA A 32 -3.05 -2.69 13.41
N MET A 33 -3.01 -4.02 13.48
CA MET A 33 -4.01 -4.82 14.17
C MET A 33 -4.10 -4.51 15.67
N PHE A 34 -2.97 -4.22 16.31
CA PHE A 34 -2.92 -3.89 17.73
C PHE A 34 -3.15 -2.41 18.02
N LEU A 35 -2.82 -1.53 17.06
CA LEU A 35 -2.88 -0.08 17.24
C LEU A 35 -4.23 0.53 16.84
N ILE A 36 -5.05 -0.18 16.06
CA ILE A 36 -6.38 0.29 15.65
C ILE A 36 -7.44 -0.29 16.60
N PRO A 37 -7.92 0.45 17.60
CA PRO A 37 -8.74 -0.12 18.69
C PRO A 37 -10.15 -0.54 18.25
N VAL A 38 -10.61 -0.13 17.05
CA VAL A 38 -11.94 -0.45 16.53
C VAL A 38 -11.92 -1.61 15.53
N TRP A 39 -10.73 -2.15 15.23
CA TRP A 39 -10.61 -3.22 14.25
C TRP A 39 -10.97 -4.57 14.89
N GLN A 40 -12.06 -5.14 14.43
CA GLN A 40 -12.48 -6.50 14.82
C GLN A 40 -12.50 -7.38 13.57
N PRO A 41 -11.61 -8.38 13.47
CA PRO A 41 -11.59 -9.27 12.33
C PRO A 41 -12.82 -10.17 12.32
N VAL A 42 -13.49 -10.22 11.18
CA VAL A 42 -14.62 -11.13 10.98
C VAL A 42 -14.12 -12.55 10.69
N HIS A 43 -12.93 -12.67 10.10
CA HIS A 43 -12.33 -13.94 9.72
C HIS A 43 -10.79 -13.88 9.66
N TRP A 44 -10.09 -14.98 9.98
CA TRP A 44 -8.62 -15.04 9.87
C TRP A 44 -8.08 -14.73 8.48
N GLY A 45 -8.79 -15.13 7.42
CA GLY A 45 -8.45 -14.81 6.05
C GLY A 45 -8.42 -13.31 5.74
N GLN A 46 -9.26 -12.51 6.41
CA GLN A 46 -9.25 -11.06 6.32
C GLN A 46 -7.93 -10.47 6.83
N ILE A 47 -7.42 -10.97 7.96
CA ILE A 47 -6.14 -10.55 8.51
C ILE A 47 -5.04 -10.72 7.47
N PHE A 48 -4.99 -11.89 6.84
CA PHE A 48 -4.01 -12.19 5.80
C PHE A 48 -4.16 -11.26 4.60
N ALA A 49 -5.37 -11.13 4.05
CA ALA A 49 -5.63 -10.34 2.85
C ALA A 49 -5.37 -8.84 3.07
N GLU A 50 -5.90 -8.26 4.13
CA GLU A 50 -5.85 -6.81 4.34
C GLU A 50 -4.53 -6.34 4.98
N HIS A 51 -4.02 -7.07 5.97
CA HIS A 51 -2.87 -6.63 6.74
C HIS A 51 -1.55 -7.13 6.15
N LEU A 52 -1.47 -8.39 5.74
CA LEU A 52 -0.22 -8.90 5.17
C LEU A 52 -0.10 -8.56 3.68
N VAL A 53 -1.09 -8.91 2.86
CA VAL A 53 -0.99 -8.71 1.40
C VAL A 53 -1.05 -7.23 1.03
N CYS A 54 -2.03 -6.48 1.54
CA CYS A 54 -2.21 -5.08 1.12
C CYS A 54 -1.13 -4.12 1.63
N PHE A 55 -0.56 -4.37 2.82
CA PHE A 55 0.58 -3.57 3.30
C PHE A 55 1.86 -3.93 2.55
N SER A 56 2.12 -5.21 2.31
CA SER A 56 3.29 -5.66 1.56
C SER A 56 3.25 -5.25 0.09
N ALA A 57 2.06 -5.06 -0.48
CA ALA A 57 1.87 -4.60 -1.86
C ALA A 57 2.64 -3.30 -2.16
N LEU A 58 2.79 -2.41 -1.16
CA LEU A 58 3.55 -1.17 -1.32
C LEU A 58 5.03 -1.40 -1.60
N GLY A 59 5.58 -2.55 -1.24
CA GLY A 59 6.95 -2.95 -1.56
C GLY A 59 7.21 -3.09 -3.06
N TYR A 60 6.21 -3.41 -3.86
CA TYR A 60 6.35 -3.53 -5.31
C TYR A 60 6.63 -2.19 -6.00
N ALA A 61 6.47 -1.05 -5.31
CA ALA A 61 6.79 0.27 -5.86
C ALA A 61 8.26 0.40 -6.29
N GLY A 62 9.19 -0.38 -5.71
CA GLY A 62 10.61 -0.37 -6.08
C GLY A 62 11.01 -1.34 -7.20
N CYS A 63 10.07 -2.15 -7.75
CA CYS A 63 10.42 -3.25 -8.69
C CYS A 63 11.02 -2.78 -10.02
N PHE A 64 10.66 -1.59 -10.49
CA PHE A 64 11.17 -1.04 -11.76
C PHE A 64 12.44 -0.19 -11.60
N GLY A 65 12.94 -0.05 -10.37
CA GLY A 65 14.08 0.81 -10.06
C GLY A 65 13.68 2.27 -9.86
N ASN A 66 14.68 3.11 -9.59
CA ASN A 66 14.49 4.52 -9.22
C ASN A 66 15.37 5.50 -9.99
N ASP A 67 15.99 5.04 -11.07
CA ASP A 67 16.86 5.84 -11.94
C ASP A 67 16.09 6.89 -12.75
N LYS A 68 14.80 6.62 -13.03
CA LYS A 68 13.92 7.53 -13.79
C LYS A 68 12.57 7.67 -13.10
N ARG A 69 12.02 8.89 -13.09
CA ARG A 69 10.72 9.18 -12.45
C ARG A 69 9.57 8.34 -13.00
N TRP A 70 9.55 8.06 -14.30
CA TRP A 70 8.52 7.21 -14.89
C TRP A 70 8.55 5.76 -14.35
N LYS A 71 9.74 5.21 -14.05
CA LYS A 71 9.87 3.88 -13.45
C LYS A 71 9.30 3.86 -12.02
N VAL A 72 9.57 4.93 -11.26
CA VAL A 72 8.99 5.12 -9.93
C VAL A 72 7.47 5.20 -10.02
N LEU A 73 6.95 5.97 -10.99
CA LEU A 73 5.50 6.07 -11.24
C LEU A 73 4.89 4.69 -11.56
N CYS A 74 5.49 3.94 -12.49
CA CYS A 74 5.03 2.58 -12.82
C CYS A 74 5.03 1.66 -11.59
N GLY A 75 6.06 1.74 -10.75
CA GLY A 75 6.13 0.97 -9.51
C GLY A 75 5.03 1.33 -8.52
N ILE A 76 4.77 2.62 -8.32
CA ILE A 76 3.68 3.10 -7.46
C ILE A 76 2.31 2.63 -8.01
N LEU A 77 2.09 2.73 -9.32
CA LEU A 77 0.86 2.26 -9.95
C LEU A 77 0.67 0.75 -9.76
N LEU A 78 1.72 -0.05 -9.99
CA LEU A 78 1.68 -1.49 -9.75
C LEU A 78 1.31 -1.82 -8.30
N ALA A 79 2.00 -1.19 -7.35
CA ALA A 79 1.74 -1.37 -5.92
C ALA A 79 0.30 -0.99 -5.55
N SER A 80 -0.21 0.10 -6.12
CA SER A 80 -1.58 0.58 -5.90
C SER A 80 -2.62 -0.40 -6.45
N VAL A 81 -2.40 -0.93 -7.65
CA VAL A 81 -3.29 -1.93 -8.26
C VAL A 81 -3.36 -3.19 -7.41
N ILE A 82 -2.19 -3.75 -7.02
CA ILE A 82 -2.14 -4.95 -6.15
C ILE A 82 -2.89 -4.70 -4.84
N LYS A 83 -2.65 -3.54 -4.21
CA LYS A 83 -3.32 -3.15 -2.97
C LYS A 83 -4.84 -3.06 -3.12
N ILE A 84 -5.31 -2.36 -4.16
CA ILE A 84 -6.75 -2.21 -4.42
C ILE A 84 -7.40 -3.56 -4.72
N CYS A 85 -6.76 -4.40 -5.53
CA CYS A 85 -7.25 -5.76 -5.80
C CYS A 85 -7.38 -6.59 -4.52
N GLY A 86 -6.37 -6.55 -3.64
CA GLY A 86 -6.41 -7.25 -2.36
C GLY A 86 -7.56 -6.79 -1.45
N HIS A 87 -7.73 -5.48 -1.29
CA HIS A 87 -8.84 -4.93 -0.50
C HIS A 87 -10.20 -5.22 -1.14
N THR A 88 -10.32 -5.14 -2.47
CA THR A 88 -11.57 -5.46 -3.17
C THR A 88 -11.94 -6.93 -2.98
N LEU A 89 -10.98 -7.84 -3.13
CA LEU A 89 -11.21 -9.26 -2.91
C LEU A 89 -11.62 -9.54 -1.46
N SER A 90 -10.94 -8.93 -0.49
CA SER A 90 -11.33 -9.02 0.92
C SER A 90 -12.75 -8.50 1.15
N GLY A 91 -13.11 -7.37 0.54
CA GLY A 91 -14.46 -6.80 0.62
C GLY A 91 -15.53 -7.74 0.09
N VAL A 92 -15.28 -8.41 -1.04
CA VAL A 92 -16.21 -9.40 -1.62
C VAL A 92 -16.35 -10.64 -0.72
N LEU A 93 -15.24 -11.15 -0.18
CA LEU A 93 -15.24 -12.40 0.58
C LEU A 93 -15.78 -12.25 2.02
N PHE A 94 -15.49 -11.13 2.68
CA PHE A 94 -15.73 -10.99 4.12
C PHE A 94 -16.75 -9.91 4.47
N PHE A 95 -17.09 -9.02 3.54
CA PHE A 95 -17.96 -7.85 3.80
C PHE A 95 -19.14 -7.75 2.83
N SER A 96 -19.47 -8.83 2.13
CA SER A 96 -20.57 -8.85 1.16
C SER A 96 -21.93 -8.48 1.79
N GLN A 97 -22.13 -8.77 3.08
CA GLN A 97 -23.33 -8.38 3.83
C GLN A 97 -23.51 -6.86 3.98
N ASN A 98 -22.45 -6.08 3.78
CA ASN A 98 -22.50 -4.62 3.84
C ASN A 98 -22.83 -3.98 2.48
N ALA A 99 -23.08 -4.80 1.45
CA ALA A 99 -23.41 -4.28 0.13
C ALA A 99 -24.69 -3.43 0.18
N TRP A 100 -24.65 -2.30 -0.52
CA TRP A 100 -25.82 -1.42 -0.65
C TRP A 100 -26.93 -2.12 -1.45
N ASP A 101 -28.18 -1.76 -1.15
CA ASP A 101 -29.32 -2.33 -1.83
C ASP A 101 -29.17 -2.22 -3.36
N GLY A 102 -29.28 -3.35 -4.06
CA GLY A 102 -29.17 -3.45 -5.50
C GLY A 102 -27.74 -3.48 -6.08
N TRP A 103 -26.68 -3.37 -5.26
CA TRP A 103 -25.30 -3.30 -5.77
C TRP A 103 -24.58 -4.65 -5.91
N GLY A 104 -24.91 -5.61 -5.11
CA GLY A 104 -24.17 -6.87 -5.00
C GLY A 104 -22.74 -6.69 -4.43
N ALA A 105 -22.12 -7.80 -4.02
CA ALA A 105 -20.83 -7.79 -3.33
C ALA A 105 -19.70 -7.15 -4.12
N TRP A 106 -19.59 -7.44 -5.42
CA TRP A 106 -18.56 -6.90 -6.29
C TRP A 106 -18.71 -5.40 -6.55
N GLY A 107 -19.93 -4.96 -6.88
CA GLY A 107 -20.20 -3.53 -7.13
C GLY A 107 -19.89 -2.69 -5.91
N TYR A 108 -20.38 -3.11 -4.76
CA TYR A 108 -20.10 -2.45 -3.47
C TYR A 108 -18.61 -2.41 -3.16
N SER A 109 -17.93 -3.56 -3.21
CA SER A 109 -16.52 -3.65 -2.84
C SER A 109 -15.62 -2.82 -3.75
N LEU A 110 -15.88 -2.83 -5.07
CA LEU A 110 -15.18 -1.98 -6.01
C LEU A 110 -15.38 -0.50 -5.69
N ALA A 111 -16.63 -0.04 -5.60
CA ALA A 111 -16.94 1.37 -5.35
C ALA A 111 -16.31 1.85 -4.03
N TYR A 112 -16.44 1.07 -2.95
CA TYR A 112 -15.89 1.39 -1.65
C TYR A 112 -14.35 1.48 -1.70
N ASN A 113 -13.68 0.46 -2.22
CA ASN A 113 -12.22 0.42 -2.23
C ASN A 113 -11.60 1.44 -3.18
N PHE A 114 -12.22 1.71 -4.33
CA PHE A 114 -11.76 2.77 -5.23
C PHE A 114 -11.89 4.15 -4.59
N SER A 115 -13.03 4.45 -3.97
CA SER A 115 -13.24 5.74 -3.30
C SER A 115 -12.25 6.01 -2.17
N GLN A 116 -11.81 4.98 -1.44
CA GLN A 116 -10.85 5.10 -0.34
C GLN A 116 -9.40 5.10 -0.81
N ASN A 117 -9.04 4.20 -1.72
CA ASN A 117 -7.65 3.97 -2.06
C ASN A 117 -7.14 4.86 -3.20
N ILE A 118 -7.96 5.30 -4.14
CA ILE A 118 -7.50 6.17 -5.23
C ILE A 118 -6.98 7.51 -4.70
N PRO A 119 -7.71 8.28 -3.88
CA PRO A 119 -7.18 9.53 -3.33
C PRO A 119 -5.90 9.32 -2.52
N LEU A 120 -5.84 8.23 -1.74
CA LEU A 120 -4.69 7.85 -0.95
C LEU A 120 -3.45 7.57 -1.82
N CYS A 121 -3.61 6.80 -2.89
CA CYS A 121 -2.54 6.45 -3.82
C CYS A 121 -2.07 7.65 -4.63
N LEU A 122 -3.00 8.49 -5.11
CA LEU A 122 -2.68 9.71 -5.86
C LEU A 122 -1.87 10.69 -5.00
N LEU A 123 -2.34 10.98 -3.79
CA LEU A 123 -1.65 11.92 -2.90
C LEU A 123 -0.28 11.37 -2.48
N SER A 124 -0.22 10.12 -2.05
CA SER A 124 1.05 9.50 -1.65
C SER A 124 2.04 9.40 -2.80
N GLY A 125 1.56 9.06 -4.00
CA GLY A 125 2.37 9.02 -5.22
C GLY A 125 2.88 10.41 -5.62
N ALA A 126 2.05 11.44 -5.56
CA ALA A 126 2.43 12.81 -5.83
C ALA A 126 3.51 13.29 -4.86
N ILE A 127 3.37 13.02 -3.56
CA ILE A 127 4.37 13.35 -2.54
C ILE A 127 5.70 12.67 -2.88
N VAL A 128 5.70 11.36 -3.12
CA VAL A 128 6.93 10.61 -3.42
C VAL A 128 7.60 11.12 -4.69
N LEU A 129 6.83 11.41 -5.75
CA LEU A 129 7.37 11.94 -7.01
C LEU A 129 7.88 13.39 -6.90
N ALA A 130 7.37 14.17 -5.95
CA ALA A 130 7.87 15.53 -5.69
C ALA A 130 9.20 15.55 -4.94
N LEU A 131 9.55 14.47 -4.22
CA LEU A 131 10.79 14.40 -3.45
C LEU A 131 12.03 14.30 -4.35
N PRO A 132 13.19 14.85 -3.90
CA PRO A 132 14.47 14.75 -4.60
C PRO A 132 15.09 13.35 -4.38
N LEU A 133 14.49 12.31 -4.97
CA LEU A 133 14.86 10.90 -4.75
C LEU A 133 16.35 10.61 -5.01
N GLY A 134 16.96 11.30 -5.98
CA GLY A 134 18.38 11.16 -6.28
C GLY A 134 19.27 11.62 -5.13
N SER A 135 18.98 12.78 -4.56
CA SER A 135 19.72 13.33 -3.41
C SER A 135 19.55 12.46 -2.15
N LEU A 136 18.33 11.99 -1.91
CA LEU A 136 18.03 11.08 -0.81
C LEU A 136 18.79 9.76 -0.95
N LYS A 137 18.82 9.16 -2.13
CA LYS A 137 19.58 7.95 -2.41
C LYS A 137 21.08 8.13 -2.18
N HIS A 138 21.64 9.27 -2.60
CA HIS A 138 23.05 9.61 -2.40
C HIS A 138 23.39 9.74 -0.91
N ALA A 139 22.53 10.39 -0.12
CA ALA A 139 22.71 10.53 1.33
C ALA A 139 22.73 9.15 2.01
N ILE A 140 21.76 8.27 1.70
CA ILE A 140 21.70 6.91 2.24
C ILE A 140 22.92 6.08 1.83
N GLY A 141 23.42 6.24 0.59
CA GLY A 141 24.61 5.56 0.11
C GLY A 141 25.88 5.93 0.87
N LYS A 142 26.01 7.19 1.29
CA LYS A 142 27.14 7.67 2.12
C LYS A 142 27.13 7.05 3.51
N GLU A 143 25.97 6.95 4.15
CA GLU A 143 25.85 6.35 5.49
C GLU A 143 26.19 4.85 5.54
N ARG A 144 26.04 4.14 4.42
CA ARG A 144 26.38 2.71 4.33
C ARG A 144 27.87 2.45 4.16
N LEU A 145 28.65 3.47 3.83
CA LEU A 145 30.10 3.38 3.58
C LEU A 145 30.92 3.98 4.74
N ALA A 146 30.27 4.62 5.71
CA ALA A 146 30.85 5.12 6.94
C ALA A 146 30.66 4.13 8.10
#